data_99d2cd0f988b0315a3635bcab1e22769
#
_entry.id   99d2cd0f988b0315a3635bcab1e22769
#
_cell.length_a   1.000
_cell.length_b   1.000
_cell.length_c   1.000
_cell.angle_alpha   90.00
_cell.angle_beta   90.00
_cell.angle_gamma   90.00
#
_symmetry.space_group_name_H-M   'P 1'
#
loop_
_entity.id
_entity.type
_entity.pdbx_description
1 polymer ?
#
loop_
_entity_poly.entity_id
_entity_poly.type
_entity_poly.pdbx_seq_one_letter_code
_entity_poly.pdbx_strand_id
1 'polypeptide(L)'
;MDKTDIIENLLSKPYWLIDVLPKQVPAGSAGQYFKAERYFLSWLDEISWKFARILIRLNCYYDLQMSTDGESWILNGSPEDLARRFEESAASHTPLSILIGSDEALVTFSGDDHYMTIYNPDEDLLELVRQCAQAEGLFVWGPKQP
;
A
#
# COMPACT_ATOMS: atom_id res chain seq x y z
N MET A 1 0.95 -24.31 -3.12
CA MET A 1 0.28 -23.20 -3.81
C MET A 1 1.33 -22.18 -4.20
N ASP A 2 1.41 -21.81 -5.45
CA ASP A 2 2.41 -20.85 -5.88
C ASP A 2 1.99 -19.40 -5.56
N LYS A 3 2.91 -18.47 -5.74
CA LYS A 3 2.66 -17.07 -5.39
C LYS A 3 1.52 -16.45 -6.20
N THR A 4 1.37 -16.85 -7.47
CA THR A 4 0.29 -16.34 -8.31
C THR A 4 -1.07 -16.71 -7.74
N ASP A 5 -1.24 -17.95 -7.32
CA ASP A 5 -2.49 -18.41 -6.71
C ASP A 5 -2.79 -17.72 -5.39
N ILE A 6 -1.75 -17.52 -4.58
CA ILE A 6 -1.87 -16.81 -3.30
C ILE A 6 -2.35 -15.39 -3.54
N ILE A 7 -1.73 -14.69 -4.47
CA ILE A 7 -2.09 -13.30 -4.78
C ILE A 7 -3.51 -13.21 -5.33
N GLU A 8 -3.89 -14.07 -6.27
CA GLU A 8 -5.24 -14.10 -6.81
C GLU A 8 -6.29 -14.30 -5.72
N ASN A 9 -6.01 -15.21 -4.79
CA ASN A 9 -6.91 -15.45 -3.67
C ASN A 9 -7.03 -14.21 -2.77
N LEU A 10 -5.91 -13.57 -2.45
CA LEU A 10 -5.90 -12.39 -1.58
C LEU A 10 -6.60 -11.19 -2.22
N LEU A 11 -6.47 -11.02 -3.54
CA LEU A 11 -7.14 -9.93 -4.26
C LEU A 11 -8.67 -10.04 -4.20
N SER A 12 -9.21 -11.21 -3.88
CA SER A 12 -10.66 -11.41 -3.72
C SER A 12 -11.16 -11.11 -2.31
N LYS A 13 -10.25 -10.84 -1.38
CA LYS A 13 -10.58 -10.63 0.04
C LYS A 13 -10.94 -9.17 0.31
N PRO A 14 -11.59 -8.88 1.46
CA PRO A 14 -11.84 -7.50 1.85
C PRO A 14 -10.54 -6.69 1.92
N TYR A 15 -10.64 -5.42 1.56
CA TYR A 15 -9.47 -4.56 1.50
C TYR A 15 -9.73 -3.19 2.12
N TRP A 16 -8.64 -2.51 2.45
CA TRP A 16 -8.64 -1.14 2.94
C TRP A 16 -7.63 -0.32 2.15
N LEU A 17 -7.87 0.99 2.08
CA LEU A 17 -6.94 1.92 1.46
C LEU A 17 -6.12 2.63 2.54
N ILE A 18 -4.85 2.83 2.25
CA ILE A 18 -3.95 3.68 3.03
C ILE A 18 -3.73 4.90 2.15
N ASP A 19 -4.27 6.06 2.55
CA ASP A 19 -4.53 7.15 1.63
C ASP A 19 -4.20 8.50 2.23
N VAL A 20 -3.97 9.47 1.38
CA VAL A 20 -3.86 10.86 1.78
C VAL A 20 -5.22 11.47 2.12
N LEU A 21 -6.30 10.85 1.70
CA LEU A 21 -7.67 11.26 1.99
C LEU A 21 -8.30 10.33 3.03
N PRO A 22 -9.17 10.85 3.90
CA PRO A 22 -9.73 10.06 5.00
C PRO A 22 -10.88 9.14 4.60
N LYS A 23 -11.49 9.37 3.44
CA LYS A 23 -12.63 8.57 2.97
C LYS A 23 -12.89 8.82 1.50
N GLN A 24 -13.77 8.03 0.93
CA GLN A 24 -14.17 8.18 -0.48
C GLN A 24 -14.74 9.59 -0.73
N VAL A 25 -14.29 10.21 -1.83
CA VAL A 25 -14.76 11.53 -2.23
C VAL A 25 -16.18 11.43 -2.79
N PRO A 26 -17.07 12.37 -2.44
CA PRO A 26 -18.44 12.38 -3.00
C PRO A 26 -18.43 12.52 -4.52
N ALA A 27 -19.38 11.88 -5.17
CA ALA A 27 -19.50 11.89 -6.64
C ALA A 27 -19.62 13.31 -7.23
N GLY A 28 -20.22 14.25 -6.48
CA GLY A 28 -20.40 15.62 -6.96
C GLY A 28 -19.18 16.51 -6.88
N SER A 29 -18.05 16.01 -6.37
CA SER A 29 -16.83 16.81 -6.19
C SER A 29 -15.75 16.51 -7.22
N ALA A 30 -16.10 15.94 -8.37
CA ALA A 30 -15.15 15.46 -9.37
C ALA A 30 -14.12 16.51 -9.79
N GLY A 31 -14.52 17.75 -10.02
CA GLY A 31 -13.59 18.82 -10.43
C GLY A 31 -12.59 19.18 -9.35
N GLN A 32 -13.04 19.29 -8.12
CA GLN A 32 -12.17 19.61 -6.97
C GLN A 32 -11.27 18.43 -6.66
N TYR A 33 -11.80 17.21 -6.74
CA TYR A 33 -11.02 16.01 -6.52
C TYR A 33 -9.85 15.91 -7.50
N PHE A 34 -10.08 16.14 -8.79
CA PHE A 34 -9.02 16.08 -9.79
C PHE A 34 -7.92 17.11 -9.55
N LYS A 35 -8.27 18.30 -9.06
CA LYS A 35 -7.28 19.29 -8.70
C LYS A 35 -6.44 18.85 -7.51
N ALA A 36 -7.09 18.31 -6.48
CA ALA A 36 -6.39 17.79 -5.29
C ALA A 36 -5.52 16.60 -5.64
N GLU A 37 -6.04 15.66 -6.44
CA GLU A 37 -5.28 14.50 -6.89
C GLU A 37 -4.01 14.93 -7.64
N ARG A 38 -4.14 15.89 -8.55
CA ARG A 38 -2.99 16.39 -9.29
C ARG A 38 -1.95 17.00 -8.35
N TYR A 39 -2.39 17.71 -7.33
CA TYR A 39 -1.49 18.28 -6.33
C TYR A 39 -0.75 17.18 -5.57
N PHE A 40 -1.48 16.17 -5.07
CA PHE A 40 -0.86 15.07 -4.34
C PHE A 40 0.09 14.26 -5.23
N LEU A 41 -0.27 14.03 -6.48
CA LEU A 41 0.60 13.30 -7.40
C LEU A 41 1.88 14.08 -7.73
N SER A 42 1.87 15.42 -7.62
CA SER A 42 3.10 16.20 -7.74
C SER A 42 4.04 16.00 -6.56
N TRP A 43 3.54 15.43 -5.44
CA TRP A 43 4.30 15.09 -4.25
C TRP A 43 4.48 13.58 -4.09
N LEU A 44 4.40 12.85 -5.20
CA LEU A 44 4.39 11.39 -5.15
C LEU A 44 5.66 10.80 -4.52
N ASP A 45 6.81 11.44 -4.70
CA ASP A 45 8.06 10.99 -4.06
C ASP A 45 7.91 10.97 -2.54
N GLU A 46 7.39 12.05 -1.94
CA GLU A 46 7.18 12.11 -0.49
C GLU A 46 6.12 11.10 -0.04
N ILE A 47 5.05 10.96 -0.80
CA ILE A 47 3.98 10.01 -0.49
C ILE A 47 4.52 8.59 -0.54
N SER A 48 5.33 8.25 -1.54
CA SER A 48 5.93 6.94 -1.65
C SER A 48 6.86 6.63 -0.47
N TRP A 49 7.61 7.62 0.00
CA TRP A 49 8.45 7.47 1.20
C TRP A 49 7.62 7.23 2.45
N LYS A 50 6.46 7.87 2.57
CA LYS A 50 5.54 7.61 3.68
C LYS A 50 5.03 6.17 3.66
N PHE A 51 4.66 5.67 2.49
CA PHE A 51 4.25 4.27 2.33
C PHE A 51 5.39 3.32 2.68
N ALA A 52 6.60 3.59 2.19
CA ALA A 52 7.77 2.78 2.51
C ALA A 52 8.00 2.73 4.03
N ARG A 53 7.90 3.86 4.73
CA ARG A 53 8.10 3.90 6.17
C ARG A 53 7.04 3.10 6.93
N ILE A 54 5.82 3.02 6.42
CA ILE A 54 4.79 2.14 7.00
C ILE A 54 5.25 0.68 6.90
N LEU A 55 5.70 0.25 5.73
CA LEU A 55 6.16 -1.12 5.53
C LEU A 55 7.42 -1.43 6.35
N ILE A 56 8.32 -0.46 6.48
CA ILE A 56 9.52 -0.62 7.31
C ILE A 56 9.11 -0.87 8.77
N ARG A 57 8.11 -0.14 9.28
CA ARG A 57 7.60 -0.39 10.64
C ARG A 57 6.94 -1.76 10.75
N LEU A 58 6.13 -2.14 9.78
CA LEU A 58 5.47 -3.46 9.78
C LEU A 58 6.48 -4.59 9.77
N ASN A 59 7.61 -4.41 9.11
CA ASN A 59 8.67 -5.43 9.03
C ASN A 59 9.29 -5.73 10.40
N CYS A 60 9.13 -4.85 11.38
CA CYS A 60 9.56 -5.12 12.76
C CYS A 60 8.70 -6.19 13.44
N TYR A 61 7.50 -6.45 12.93
CA TYR A 61 6.52 -7.34 13.54
C TYR A 61 6.13 -8.52 12.65
N TYR A 62 6.31 -8.38 11.34
CA TYR A 62 5.91 -9.39 10.34
C TYR A 62 7.02 -9.57 9.31
N ASP A 63 7.17 -10.79 8.81
CA ASP A 63 7.99 -11.01 7.62
C ASP A 63 7.31 -10.34 6.42
N LEU A 64 8.11 -9.74 5.57
CA LEU A 64 7.64 -9.13 4.32
C LEU A 64 8.34 -9.76 3.14
N GLN A 65 7.59 -10.09 2.11
CA GLN A 65 8.12 -10.52 0.82
C GLN A 65 7.66 -9.51 -0.23
N MET A 66 8.60 -8.98 -1.00
CA MET A 66 8.33 -7.93 -1.95
C MET A 66 8.70 -8.34 -3.36
N SER A 67 7.88 -7.95 -4.33
CA SER A 67 8.13 -8.20 -5.75
C SER A 67 7.67 -7.03 -6.61
N THR A 68 8.44 -6.75 -7.67
CA THR A 68 8.07 -5.78 -8.70
C THR A 68 7.57 -6.46 -9.97
N ASP A 69 7.82 -7.76 -10.14
CA ASP A 69 7.46 -8.51 -11.35
C ASP A 69 6.50 -9.67 -11.08
N GLY A 70 6.20 -9.95 -9.81
CA GLY A 70 5.35 -11.07 -9.43
C GLY A 70 6.04 -12.43 -9.44
N GLU A 71 7.29 -12.49 -9.86
CA GLU A 71 8.05 -13.73 -9.98
C GLU A 71 9.21 -13.83 -9.01
N SER A 72 9.97 -12.74 -8.87
CA SER A 72 11.12 -12.65 -7.97
C SER A 72 10.74 -11.98 -6.69
N TRP A 73 10.91 -12.64 -5.57
CA TRP A 73 10.49 -12.17 -4.25
C TRP A 73 11.70 -12.02 -3.32
N ILE A 74 11.75 -10.90 -2.61
CA ILE A 74 12.80 -10.60 -1.65
C ILE A 74 12.19 -10.62 -0.25
N LEU A 75 12.73 -11.52 0.60
CA LEU A 75 12.27 -11.64 1.99
C LEU A 75 13.02 -10.65 2.87
N ASN A 76 12.27 -9.84 3.61
CA ASN A 76 12.82 -8.94 4.63
C ASN A 76 14.00 -8.10 4.13
N GLY A 77 13.80 -7.42 3.00
CA GLY A 77 14.80 -6.49 2.47
C GLY A 77 15.14 -5.38 3.47
N SER A 78 16.30 -4.76 3.30
CA SER A 78 16.71 -3.67 4.17
C SER A 78 15.74 -2.47 4.06
N PRO A 79 15.68 -1.60 5.09
CA PRO A 79 14.89 -0.37 4.99
C PRO A 79 15.23 0.48 3.76
N GLU A 80 16.51 0.57 3.44
CA GLU A 80 16.98 1.32 2.27
C GLU A 80 16.48 0.69 0.97
N ASP A 81 16.44 -0.63 0.91
CA ASP A 81 15.94 -1.37 -0.25
C ASP A 81 14.44 -1.19 -0.42
N LEU A 82 13.69 -1.25 0.67
CA LEU A 82 12.25 -0.98 0.67
C LEU A 82 11.96 0.43 0.16
N ALA A 83 12.63 1.42 0.72
CA ALA A 83 12.45 2.81 0.33
C ALA A 83 12.76 3.03 -1.15
N ARG A 84 13.87 2.46 -1.63
CA ARG A 84 14.28 2.58 -3.03
C ARG A 84 13.25 1.98 -3.98
N ARG A 85 12.67 0.83 -3.63
CA ARG A 85 11.68 0.16 -4.49
C ARG A 85 10.38 0.94 -4.58
N PHE A 86 9.93 1.58 -3.50
CA PHE A 86 8.78 2.47 -3.56
C PHE A 86 9.08 3.69 -4.44
N GLU A 87 10.26 4.27 -4.32
CA GLU A 87 10.69 5.40 -5.13
C GLU A 87 10.75 5.03 -6.61
N GLU A 88 11.34 3.87 -6.94
CA GLU A 88 11.40 3.36 -8.31
C GLU A 88 10.01 3.08 -8.89
N SER A 89 9.12 2.52 -8.07
CA SER A 89 7.73 2.27 -8.49
C SER A 89 7.02 3.57 -8.84
N ALA A 90 7.20 4.60 -8.01
CA ALA A 90 6.61 5.90 -8.28
C ALA A 90 7.19 6.53 -9.56
N ALA A 91 8.51 6.44 -9.75
CA ALA A 91 9.18 7.05 -10.91
C ALA A 91 8.85 6.35 -12.22
N SER A 92 8.74 5.03 -12.23
CA SER A 92 8.55 4.23 -13.43
C SER A 92 7.10 3.76 -13.65
N HIS A 93 6.20 4.10 -12.73
CA HIS A 93 4.79 3.69 -12.76
C HIS A 93 4.61 2.16 -12.82
N THR A 94 5.50 1.43 -12.16
CA THR A 94 5.42 -0.03 -12.08
C THR A 94 4.75 -0.45 -10.78
N PRO A 95 3.94 -1.53 -10.81
CA PRO A 95 3.30 -2.02 -9.59
C PRO A 95 4.30 -2.67 -8.63
N LEU A 96 3.98 -2.60 -7.35
CA LEU A 96 4.75 -3.23 -6.28
C LEU A 96 3.80 -4.07 -5.45
N SER A 97 4.18 -5.32 -5.17
CA SER A 97 3.38 -6.24 -4.36
C SER A 97 4.18 -6.69 -3.14
N ILE A 98 3.54 -6.68 -1.98
CA ILE A 98 4.18 -7.07 -0.73
C ILE A 98 3.26 -8.04 0.01
N LEU A 99 3.76 -9.26 0.26
CA LEU A 99 3.07 -10.25 1.08
C LEU A 99 3.53 -10.09 2.52
N ILE A 100 2.58 -10.10 3.44
CA ILE A 100 2.83 -9.87 4.87
C ILE A 100 2.56 -11.16 5.64
N GLY A 101 3.49 -11.48 6.56
CA GLY A 101 3.41 -12.68 7.38
C GLY A 101 3.62 -13.94 6.57
N SER A 102 2.88 -15.00 6.90
CA SER A 102 2.93 -16.26 6.15
C SER A 102 1.92 -16.22 5.01
N ASP A 103 2.05 -15.25 4.11
CA ASP A 103 1.14 -15.03 2.97
C ASP A 103 -0.30 -14.74 3.44
N GLU A 104 -0.44 -14.03 4.56
CA GLU A 104 -1.74 -13.78 5.19
C GLU A 104 -2.42 -12.53 4.63
N ALA A 105 -1.64 -11.55 4.22
CA ALA A 105 -2.15 -10.29 3.69
C ALA A 105 -1.28 -9.81 2.54
N LEU A 106 -1.86 -8.95 1.70
CA LEU A 106 -1.17 -8.41 0.53
C LEU A 106 -1.31 -6.90 0.50
N VAL A 107 -0.20 -6.21 0.27
CA VAL A 107 -0.20 -4.77 -0.02
C VAL A 107 0.18 -4.57 -1.48
N THR A 108 -0.56 -3.71 -2.17
CA THR A 108 -0.23 -3.31 -3.54
C THR A 108 -0.08 -1.80 -3.62
N PHE A 109 0.93 -1.35 -4.38
CA PHE A 109 1.14 0.06 -4.69
C PHE A 109 1.42 0.16 -6.18
N SER A 110 0.69 1.02 -6.87
CA SER A 110 0.76 1.13 -8.33
C SER A 110 1.70 2.23 -8.80
N GLY A 111 2.28 3.05 -8.05
CA GLY A 111 3.15 4.14 -8.50
C GLY A 111 2.42 5.29 -9.21
N ASP A 112 1.18 5.09 -9.62
CA ASP A 112 0.34 6.13 -10.21
C ASP A 112 -0.65 6.71 -9.21
N ASP A 113 -0.76 6.09 -8.04
CA ASP A 113 -1.80 6.39 -7.08
C ASP A 113 -1.25 7.12 -5.85
N HIS A 114 -2.09 7.95 -5.24
CA HIS A 114 -1.78 8.59 -3.96
C HIS A 114 -2.21 7.73 -2.77
N TYR A 115 -2.46 6.44 -3.00
CA TYR A 115 -2.84 5.47 -1.97
C TYR A 115 -2.21 4.12 -2.27
N MET A 116 -2.14 3.28 -1.25
CA MET A 116 -1.86 1.85 -1.45
C MET A 116 -2.99 1.05 -0.82
N THR A 117 -3.12 -0.21 -1.25
CA THR A 117 -4.23 -1.07 -0.83
C THR A 117 -3.68 -2.23 -0.02
N ILE A 118 -4.36 -2.57 1.09
CA ILE A 118 -4.05 -3.77 1.87
C ILE A 118 -5.24 -4.71 1.84
N TYR A 119 -4.97 -5.96 1.45
CA TYR A 119 -5.97 -7.02 1.33
C TYR A 119 -5.84 -8.00 2.47
N ASN A 120 -6.98 -8.36 3.05
CA ASN A 120 -7.10 -9.43 4.05
C ASN A 120 -6.29 -9.23 5.33
N PRO A 121 -6.15 -8.02 5.88
CA PRO A 121 -5.50 -7.89 7.18
C PRO A 121 -6.43 -8.45 8.27
N ASP A 122 -5.85 -9.13 9.28
CA ASP A 122 -6.62 -9.42 10.49
C ASP A 122 -6.72 -8.16 11.34
N GLU A 123 -7.43 -8.24 12.46
CA GLU A 123 -7.67 -7.08 13.32
C GLU A 123 -6.37 -6.49 13.87
N ASP A 124 -5.43 -7.34 14.28
CA ASP A 124 -4.16 -6.88 14.83
C ASP A 124 -3.31 -6.16 13.79
N LEU A 125 -3.22 -6.72 12.60
CA LEU A 125 -2.47 -6.10 11.52
C LEU A 125 -3.12 -4.80 11.08
N LEU A 126 -4.43 -4.77 10.95
CA LEU A 126 -5.15 -3.56 10.55
C LEU A 126 -4.95 -2.42 11.56
N GLU A 127 -5.01 -2.73 12.86
CA GLU A 127 -4.78 -1.74 13.90
C GLU A 127 -3.34 -1.20 13.86
N LEU A 128 -2.38 -2.09 13.65
CA LEU A 128 -0.98 -1.67 13.52
C LEU A 128 -0.79 -0.78 12.28
N VAL A 129 -1.42 -1.13 11.17
CA VAL A 129 -1.39 -0.31 9.94
C VAL A 129 -1.98 1.06 10.21
N ARG A 130 -3.08 1.15 10.95
CA ARG A 130 -3.69 2.44 11.32
C ARG A 130 -2.73 3.32 12.11
N GLN A 131 -2.06 2.72 13.09
CA GLN A 131 -1.08 3.46 13.90
C GLN A 131 0.09 3.96 13.06
N CYS A 132 0.61 3.12 12.18
CA CYS A 132 1.72 3.48 11.29
C CYS A 132 1.30 4.58 10.30
N ALA A 133 0.10 4.47 9.74
CA ALA A 133 -0.43 5.48 8.82
C ALA A 133 -0.60 6.82 9.51
N GLN A 134 -1.14 6.81 10.74
CA GLN A 134 -1.32 8.01 11.53
C GLN A 134 0.01 8.72 11.79
N ALA A 135 1.06 7.95 12.04
CA ALA A 135 2.41 8.50 12.25
C ALA A 135 2.94 9.23 11.01
N GLU A 136 2.44 8.88 9.83
CA GLU A 136 2.84 9.51 8.56
C GLU A 136 1.84 10.56 8.08
N GLY A 137 0.80 10.84 8.86
CA GLY A 137 -0.23 11.78 8.44
C GLY A 137 -1.17 11.23 7.39
N LEU A 138 -1.30 9.91 7.30
CA LEU A 138 -2.17 9.23 6.35
C LEU A 138 -3.39 8.63 7.05
N PHE A 139 -4.35 8.23 6.24
CA PHE A 139 -5.62 7.67 6.72
C PHE A 139 -5.80 6.24 6.21
N VAL A 140 -6.53 5.43 6.97
CA VAL A 140 -6.91 4.08 6.56
C VAL A 140 -8.43 4.01 6.52
N TRP A 141 -8.97 3.61 5.38
CA TRP A 141 -10.43 3.48 5.25
C TRP A 141 -10.76 2.35 4.27
N GLY A 142 -11.91 1.72 4.51
CA GLY A 142 -12.43 0.68 3.64
C GLY A 142 -13.51 1.24 2.75
N PRO A 143 -13.58 0.81 1.47
CA PRO A 143 -14.70 1.15 0.61
C PRO A 143 -15.99 0.63 1.23
N LYS A 144 -17.11 1.31 0.95
CA LYS A 144 -18.42 0.83 1.40
C LYS A 144 -18.66 -0.55 0.81
N GLN A 145 -18.82 -1.52 1.69
CA GLN A 145 -19.26 -2.84 1.27
C GLN A 145 -20.76 -2.78 0.97
N PRO A 146 -21.21 -3.42 -0.10
CA PRO A 146 -22.64 -3.48 -0.41
C PRO A 146 -23.41 -4.25 0.66
#